data_a5956dac925a6f3365111bcb69ce539b
#
_entry.id   a5956dac925a6f3365111bcb69ce539b
#
_cell.length_a   1.000
_cell.length_b   1.000
_cell.length_c   1.000
_cell.angle_alpha   90.00
_cell.angle_beta   90.00
_cell.angle_gamma   90.00
#
_symmetry.space_group_name_H-M   'P 1'
#
loop_
_entity.id
_entity.type
_entity.pdbx_description
1 polymer ?
#
loop_
_entity_poly.entity_id
_entity_poly.type
_entity_poly.pdbx_seq_one_letter_code
_entity_poly.pdbx_strand_id
1 'polypeptide(L)'
;MIGTGRWLRVGLAGLLALAGIACQRSPTPAAGDTGAPVATPVPAARPPTLPSPPLVAAARRQIGQTVRYDPAYAVLGYPGGDVPIDGGVCTDVIVRALRTQGVDLQQRIHEDMRRAFSAYPALWGLSRPDRNIDHRRVPNLMRWFERQGWQQPASRQAADFAAGDIVSWKLNGSGLLHVGIVSDRRRSDGTPLILHNIARGTQEEDLLFAHTIIGHYRPPA
;
A
#
# COMPACT_ATOMS: atom_id res chain seq x y z
N MET A 1 5.52 51.81 -22.61
CA MET A 1 6.07 51.49 -23.96
C MET A 1 5.52 50.14 -24.35
N ILE A 2 4.73 50.15 -25.41
CA ILE A 2 3.88 49.09 -25.93
C ILE A 2 4.69 48.32 -26.96
N GLY A 3 4.73 46.99 -26.89
CA GLY A 3 5.38 46.13 -27.88
C GLY A 3 4.47 44.98 -28.27
N THR A 4 3.71 45.15 -29.34
CA THR A 4 2.82 44.17 -30.00
C THR A 4 3.66 43.33 -30.97
N GLY A 5 3.64 42.00 -30.82
CA GLY A 5 4.24 41.04 -31.75
C GLY A 5 3.16 40.18 -32.46
N ARG A 6 3.12 40.32 -33.78
CA ARG A 6 2.14 39.80 -34.74
C ARG A 6 2.22 38.29 -34.95
N TRP A 7 1.06 37.65 -35.07
CA TRP A 7 0.88 36.27 -35.51
C TRP A 7 0.95 36.18 -37.04
N LEU A 8 1.75 35.25 -37.56
CA LEU A 8 1.78 34.89 -38.97
C LEU A 8 1.07 33.52 -39.14
N ARG A 9 -0.08 33.54 -39.84
CA ARG A 9 -0.76 32.34 -40.32
C ARG A 9 -0.18 32.00 -41.69
N VAL A 10 0.26 30.76 -41.89
CA VAL A 10 0.51 30.19 -43.23
C VAL A 10 -0.40 29.01 -43.41
N GLY A 11 -1.34 29.18 -44.31
CA GLY A 11 -2.17 28.12 -44.82
C GLY A 11 -1.49 27.49 -46.03
N LEU A 12 -1.60 26.18 -46.18
CA LEU A 12 -1.27 25.49 -47.43
C LEU A 12 -2.34 24.44 -47.73
N ALA A 13 -3.05 24.65 -48.82
CA ALA A 13 -3.97 23.72 -49.42
C ALA A 13 -3.18 22.81 -50.41
N GLY A 14 -3.54 21.57 -50.51
CA GLY A 14 -2.91 20.68 -51.51
C GLY A 14 -3.68 19.38 -51.73
N LEU A 15 -4.49 19.41 -52.74
CA LEU A 15 -4.89 18.43 -53.75
C LEU A 15 -5.12 16.96 -53.37
N LEU A 16 -6.36 16.54 -53.68
CA LEU A 16 -6.79 15.16 -53.94
C LEU A 16 -6.19 14.61 -55.22
N ALA A 17 -5.73 13.36 -55.18
CA ALA A 17 -5.55 12.52 -56.35
C ALA A 17 -6.26 11.18 -56.12
N LEU A 18 -7.36 10.98 -56.87
CA LEU A 18 -8.05 9.71 -57.00
C LEU A 18 -7.29 8.83 -58.02
N ALA A 19 -6.88 7.63 -57.59
CA ALA A 19 -6.45 6.58 -58.48
C ALA A 19 -7.22 5.31 -58.14
N GLY A 20 -8.17 4.97 -59.02
CA GLY A 20 -8.86 3.68 -59.00
C GLY A 20 -7.95 2.56 -59.46
N ILE A 21 -7.96 1.44 -58.80
CA ILE A 21 -7.32 0.19 -59.22
C ILE A 21 -8.34 -0.95 -59.08
N ALA A 22 -8.43 -1.70 -60.21
CA ALA A 22 -9.35 -2.77 -60.50
C ALA A 22 -9.28 -3.98 -59.58
N CYS A 23 -10.44 -4.59 -59.35
CA CYS A 23 -10.59 -5.91 -58.75
C CYS A 23 -9.93 -7.00 -59.59
N GLN A 24 -8.98 -7.68 -59.01
CA GLN A 24 -8.56 -9.04 -59.44
C GLN A 24 -8.92 -10.03 -58.33
N ARG A 25 -9.85 -10.93 -58.63
CA ARG A 25 -10.18 -12.09 -57.82
C ARG A 25 -9.12 -13.17 -58.02
N SER A 26 -8.39 -13.54 -56.97
CA SER A 26 -7.58 -14.74 -56.92
C SER A 26 -8.30 -15.87 -56.19
N PRO A 27 -8.10 -17.14 -56.56
CA PRO A 27 -8.87 -18.25 -56.01
C PRO A 27 -8.42 -18.62 -54.60
N THR A 28 -9.40 -18.97 -53.78
CA THR A 28 -9.27 -19.46 -52.39
C THR A 28 -8.59 -20.84 -52.37
N PRO A 29 -7.51 -21.04 -51.63
CA PRO A 29 -7.08 -22.38 -51.28
C PRO A 29 -7.90 -22.92 -50.11
N ALA A 30 -8.25 -24.21 -50.18
CA ALA A 30 -9.01 -24.94 -49.19
C ALA A 30 -8.38 -24.85 -47.79
N ALA A 31 -9.20 -24.62 -46.77
CA ALA A 31 -8.86 -24.61 -45.39
C ALA A 31 -8.42 -26.01 -44.93
N GLY A 32 -7.12 -26.16 -44.63
CA GLY A 32 -6.64 -27.23 -43.80
C GLY A 32 -7.00 -26.95 -42.35
N ASP A 33 -7.76 -27.83 -41.76
CA ASP A 33 -8.12 -27.85 -40.34
C ASP A 33 -6.87 -28.19 -39.52
N THR A 34 -6.09 -27.17 -39.11
CA THR A 34 -5.06 -27.30 -38.08
C THR A 34 -5.66 -26.86 -36.78
N GLY A 35 -6.24 -27.82 -36.07
CA GLY A 35 -6.71 -27.62 -34.68
C GLY A 35 -5.59 -27.02 -33.81
N ALA A 36 -5.73 -25.73 -33.49
CA ALA A 36 -4.88 -25.10 -32.50
C ALA A 36 -5.04 -25.82 -31.14
N PRO A 37 -3.95 -26.13 -30.43
CA PRO A 37 -4.07 -26.75 -29.12
C PRO A 37 -4.86 -25.81 -28.20
N VAL A 38 -6.00 -26.29 -27.71
CA VAL A 38 -6.78 -25.61 -26.66
C VAL A 38 -5.89 -25.54 -25.43
N ALA A 39 -5.44 -24.33 -25.09
CA ALA A 39 -4.70 -24.10 -23.87
C ALA A 39 -5.56 -24.52 -22.67
N THR A 40 -5.16 -25.60 -22.01
CA THR A 40 -5.76 -26.01 -20.73
C THR A 40 -5.63 -24.88 -19.74
N PRO A 41 -6.70 -24.46 -19.04
CA PRO A 41 -6.61 -23.44 -18.00
C PRO A 41 -5.62 -23.92 -16.93
N VAL A 42 -4.57 -23.12 -16.69
CA VAL A 42 -3.67 -23.35 -15.55
C VAL A 42 -4.52 -23.25 -14.29
N PRO A 43 -4.56 -24.28 -13.43
CA PRO A 43 -5.34 -24.20 -12.20
C PRO A 43 -4.89 -23.02 -11.37
N ALA A 44 -5.82 -22.16 -10.97
CA ALA A 44 -5.53 -21.07 -10.04
C ALA A 44 -4.83 -21.66 -8.81
N ALA A 45 -3.71 -21.03 -8.40
CA ALA A 45 -2.92 -21.47 -7.27
C ALA A 45 -3.83 -21.69 -6.05
N ARG A 46 -3.81 -22.93 -5.52
CA ARG A 46 -4.59 -23.29 -4.34
C ARG A 46 -4.16 -22.38 -3.19
N PRO A 47 -5.09 -21.71 -2.48
CA PRO A 47 -4.73 -20.92 -1.30
C PRO A 47 -3.97 -21.78 -0.30
N PRO A 48 -3.06 -21.19 0.50
CA PRO A 48 -2.26 -21.94 1.47
C PRO A 48 -3.17 -22.75 2.40
N THR A 49 -2.81 -24.01 2.64
CA THR A 49 -3.58 -24.99 3.41
C THR A 49 -3.61 -24.68 4.92
N LEU A 50 -2.80 -23.72 5.39
CA LEU A 50 -2.76 -23.26 6.77
C LEU A 50 -3.57 -21.96 6.93
N PRO A 51 -4.28 -21.77 8.07
CA PRO A 51 -4.96 -20.51 8.35
C PRO A 51 -3.95 -19.36 8.42
N SER A 52 -4.33 -18.19 7.90
CA SER A 52 -3.49 -16.98 7.97
C SER A 52 -3.17 -16.65 9.43
N PRO A 53 -1.95 -16.15 9.73
CA PRO A 53 -1.64 -15.61 11.05
C PRO A 53 -2.70 -14.60 11.49
N PRO A 54 -3.09 -14.56 12.77
CA PRO A 54 -4.21 -13.74 13.25
C PRO A 54 -4.10 -12.25 12.85
N LEU A 55 -2.90 -11.67 12.91
CA LEU A 55 -2.65 -10.28 12.54
C LEU A 55 -2.89 -10.04 11.04
N VAL A 56 -2.41 -10.95 10.18
CA VAL A 56 -2.61 -10.90 8.73
C VAL A 56 -4.09 -11.03 8.38
N ALA A 57 -4.78 -11.99 9.00
CA ALA A 57 -6.20 -12.20 8.80
C ALA A 57 -7.01 -10.95 9.21
N ALA A 58 -6.64 -10.29 10.32
CA ALA A 58 -7.30 -9.07 10.79
C ALA A 58 -7.07 -7.88 9.85
N ALA A 59 -5.87 -7.72 9.32
CA ALA A 59 -5.58 -6.69 8.33
C ALA A 59 -6.34 -6.95 7.02
N ARG A 60 -6.36 -8.19 6.55
CA ARG A 60 -7.04 -8.57 5.30
C ARG A 60 -8.54 -8.36 5.36
N ARG A 61 -9.20 -8.54 6.52
CA ARG A 61 -10.63 -8.26 6.69
C ARG A 61 -11.00 -6.80 6.45
N GLN A 62 -10.05 -5.87 6.50
CA GLN A 62 -10.31 -4.45 6.23
C GLN A 62 -10.42 -4.14 4.72
N ILE A 63 -10.01 -5.06 3.84
CA ILE A 63 -10.20 -4.92 2.38
C ILE A 63 -11.70 -4.89 2.08
N GLY A 64 -12.12 -3.87 1.32
CA GLY A 64 -13.53 -3.65 1.00
C GLY A 64 -14.35 -2.99 2.11
N GLN A 65 -13.84 -2.92 3.34
CA GLN A 65 -14.44 -2.14 4.44
C GLN A 65 -13.84 -0.73 4.50
N THR A 66 -12.50 -0.64 4.57
CA THR A 66 -11.80 0.64 4.47
C THR A 66 -11.52 0.92 3.00
N VAL A 67 -12.32 1.79 2.40
CA VAL A 67 -12.36 2.03 0.95
C VAL A 67 -11.77 3.37 0.52
N ARG A 68 -11.35 4.22 1.48
CA ARG A 68 -10.75 5.52 1.20
C ARG A 68 -9.58 5.82 2.12
N TYR A 69 -8.68 6.68 1.66
CA TYR A 69 -7.62 7.26 2.47
C TYR A 69 -8.10 8.56 3.08
N ASP A 70 -8.11 8.65 4.42
CA ASP A 70 -8.61 9.83 5.14
C ASP A 70 -7.62 10.26 6.24
N PRO A 71 -6.79 11.28 6.00
CA PRO A 71 -5.82 11.78 6.95
C PRO A 71 -6.40 12.84 7.91
N ALA A 72 -7.71 13.15 7.85
CA ALA A 72 -8.30 14.19 8.67
C ALA A 72 -8.08 13.92 10.16
N TYR A 73 -7.83 15.00 10.89
CA TYR A 73 -7.81 14.96 12.36
C TYR A 73 -9.22 14.72 12.89
N ALA A 74 -9.37 13.77 13.82
CA ALA A 74 -10.62 13.46 14.47
C ALA A 74 -10.42 13.38 15.99
N VAL A 75 -11.40 13.86 16.75
CA VAL A 75 -11.47 13.64 18.19
C VAL A 75 -12.01 12.24 18.42
N LEU A 76 -11.22 11.40 19.05
CA LEU A 76 -11.51 9.98 19.23
C LEU A 76 -11.86 9.66 20.69
N GLY A 77 -12.68 8.62 20.89
CA GLY A 77 -12.82 7.98 22.20
C GLY A 77 -11.45 7.53 22.74
N TYR A 78 -11.35 7.27 24.03
CA TYR A 78 -10.12 6.77 24.65
C TYR A 78 -10.42 5.93 25.89
N PRO A 79 -9.81 4.72 26.03
CA PRO A 79 -9.04 4.01 25.02
C PRO A 79 -9.92 3.44 23.89
N GLY A 80 -9.31 2.88 22.86
CA GLY A 80 -10.02 2.12 21.82
C GLY A 80 -10.70 2.96 20.74
N GLY A 81 -10.47 4.29 20.71
CA GLY A 81 -11.05 5.15 19.71
C GLY A 81 -10.56 4.83 18.29
N ASP A 82 -11.46 4.97 17.31
CA ASP A 82 -11.17 4.75 15.89
C ASP A 82 -11.92 5.78 15.03
N VAL A 83 -11.43 6.00 13.83
CA VAL A 83 -12.17 6.71 12.79
C VAL A 83 -13.19 5.77 12.14
N PRO A 84 -14.21 6.27 11.41
CA PRO A 84 -15.15 5.42 10.69
C PRO A 84 -14.44 4.37 9.83
N ILE A 85 -14.94 3.14 9.85
CA ILE A 85 -14.25 1.97 9.23
C ILE A 85 -14.07 2.13 7.71
N ASP A 86 -14.93 2.87 7.04
CA ASP A 86 -14.87 3.12 5.60
C ASP A 86 -13.69 4.01 5.18
N GLY A 87 -13.08 4.73 6.14
CA GLY A 87 -11.90 5.58 5.95
C GLY A 87 -10.75 5.24 6.89
N GLY A 88 -9.59 5.84 6.61
CA GLY A 88 -8.41 5.72 7.46
C GLY A 88 -7.12 5.93 6.68
N VAL A 89 -6.00 5.87 7.40
CA VAL A 89 -4.65 5.96 6.83
C VAL A 89 -3.89 4.63 6.98
N CYS A 90 -2.65 4.57 6.51
CA CYS A 90 -1.84 3.35 6.59
C CYS A 90 -1.68 2.82 8.02
N THR A 91 -1.53 3.70 9.01
CA THR A 91 -1.41 3.31 10.42
C THR A 91 -2.69 2.71 10.99
N ASP A 92 -3.86 3.13 10.52
CA ASP A 92 -5.15 2.59 11.00
C ASP A 92 -5.30 1.10 10.65
N VAL A 93 -4.70 0.64 9.54
CA VAL A 93 -4.64 -0.80 9.20
C VAL A 93 -3.91 -1.58 10.30
N ILE A 94 -2.78 -1.05 10.77
CA ILE A 94 -1.97 -1.67 11.84
C ILE A 94 -2.70 -1.60 13.19
N VAL A 95 -3.24 -0.43 13.53
CA VAL A 95 -3.97 -0.18 14.79
C VAL A 95 -5.14 -1.14 14.92
N ARG A 96 -5.97 -1.24 13.90
CA ARG A 96 -7.14 -2.14 13.88
C ARG A 96 -6.74 -3.60 13.95
N ALA A 97 -5.70 -4.01 13.21
CA ALA A 97 -5.25 -5.39 13.20
C ALA A 97 -4.67 -5.81 14.56
N LEU A 98 -3.80 -5.00 15.18
CA LEU A 98 -3.24 -5.26 16.51
C LEU A 98 -4.29 -5.22 17.61
N ARG A 99 -5.31 -4.36 17.49
CA ARG A 99 -6.40 -4.30 18.46
C ARG A 99 -7.17 -5.62 18.55
N THR A 100 -7.33 -6.36 17.45
CA THR A 100 -7.94 -7.70 17.48
C THR A 100 -7.09 -8.73 18.22
N GLN A 101 -5.80 -8.42 18.48
CA GLN A 101 -4.88 -9.24 19.26
C GLN A 101 -4.74 -8.71 20.72
N GLY A 102 -5.63 -7.79 21.14
CA GLY A 102 -5.57 -7.20 22.49
C GLY A 102 -4.54 -6.09 22.65
N VAL A 103 -3.92 -5.60 21.56
CA VAL A 103 -2.95 -4.50 21.60
C VAL A 103 -3.60 -3.22 21.05
N ASP A 104 -4.07 -2.35 21.93
CA ASP A 104 -4.58 -1.03 21.56
C ASP A 104 -3.42 -0.03 21.44
N LEU A 105 -2.98 0.25 20.21
CA LEU A 105 -1.88 1.18 19.96
C LEU A 105 -2.21 2.62 20.35
N GLN A 106 -3.48 3.04 20.34
CA GLN A 106 -3.87 4.36 20.82
C GLN A 106 -3.49 4.52 22.31
N GLN A 107 -3.87 3.54 23.11
CA GLN A 107 -3.59 3.53 24.55
C GLN A 107 -2.08 3.36 24.80
N ARG A 108 -1.47 2.34 24.19
CA ARG A 108 -0.06 1.98 24.45
C ARG A 108 0.90 3.10 24.09
N ILE A 109 0.74 3.73 22.93
CA ILE A 109 1.59 4.83 22.50
C ILE A 109 1.36 6.06 23.36
N HIS A 110 0.10 6.42 23.64
CA HIS A 110 -0.21 7.58 24.48
C HIS A 110 0.39 7.44 25.88
N GLU A 111 0.24 6.28 26.51
CA GLU A 111 0.78 6.05 27.86
C GLU A 111 2.32 6.03 27.87
N ASP A 112 2.95 5.47 26.84
CA ASP A 112 4.42 5.48 26.74
C ASP A 112 4.96 6.88 26.47
N MET A 113 4.31 7.66 25.58
CA MET A 113 4.65 9.07 25.35
C MET A 113 4.45 9.93 26.61
N ARG A 114 3.45 9.66 27.43
CA ARG A 114 3.30 10.37 28.73
C ARG A 114 4.46 10.12 29.67
N ARG A 115 5.07 8.94 29.64
CA ARG A 115 6.24 8.60 30.47
C ARG A 115 7.57 9.05 29.87
N ALA A 116 7.66 9.13 28.53
CA ALA A 116 8.93 9.34 27.82
C ALA A 116 8.73 10.16 26.54
N PHE A 117 8.09 11.35 26.64
CA PHE A 117 7.74 12.17 25.46
C PHE A 117 8.96 12.53 24.62
N SER A 118 10.10 12.87 25.28
CA SER A 118 11.36 13.21 24.60
C SER A 118 12.01 12.06 23.83
N ALA A 119 11.59 10.81 24.06
CA ALA A 119 12.05 9.66 23.30
C ALA A 119 11.41 9.57 21.91
N TYR A 120 10.33 10.30 21.68
CA TYR A 120 9.58 10.31 20.40
C TYR A 120 9.99 11.47 19.51
N PRO A 121 9.79 11.35 18.18
CA PRO A 121 10.21 12.40 17.25
C PRO A 121 9.47 13.73 17.47
N ALA A 122 10.21 14.83 17.59
CA ALA A 122 9.67 16.19 17.79
C ALA A 122 9.31 16.84 16.43
N LEU A 123 8.45 16.20 15.63
CA LEU A 123 8.18 16.61 14.24
C LEU A 123 7.01 17.58 14.08
N TRP A 124 6.16 17.74 15.09
CA TRP A 124 4.88 18.49 14.94
C TRP A 124 4.74 19.66 15.91
N GLY A 125 5.82 20.06 16.56
CA GLY A 125 5.81 21.20 17.50
C GLY A 125 4.96 20.99 18.76
N LEU A 126 4.62 19.73 19.08
CA LEU A 126 3.85 19.43 20.27
C LEU A 126 4.75 19.42 21.52
N SER A 127 4.22 19.92 22.63
CA SER A 127 4.85 19.87 23.95
C SER A 127 4.32 18.72 24.83
N ARG A 128 3.31 18.03 24.39
CA ARG A 128 2.64 16.91 25.09
C ARG A 128 2.03 15.92 24.10
N PRO A 129 1.76 14.67 24.53
CA PRO A 129 1.08 13.68 23.69
C PRO A 129 -0.35 14.11 23.33
N ASP A 130 -0.77 13.74 22.13
CA ASP A 130 -2.15 13.87 21.64
C ASP A 130 -2.74 12.48 21.34
N ARG A 131 -3.62 12.00 22.22
CA ARG A 131 -4.26 10.68 22.13
C ARG A 131 -5.09 10.46 20.85
N ASN A 132 -5.45 11.54 20.14
CA ASN A 132 -6.27 11.44 18.94
C ASN A 132 -5.45 11.12 17.67
N ILE A 133 -4.14 11.47 17.67
CA ILE A 133 -3.36 11.43 16.44
C ILE A 133 -2.02 10.69 16.58
N ASP A 134 -1.45 10.58 17.79
CA ASP A 134 -0.08 10.07 17.95
C ASP A 134 0.08 8.63 17.44
N HIS A 135 -0.91 7.76 17.64
CA HIS A 135 -0.94 6.40 17.13
C HIS A 135 -1.22 6.31 15.61
N ARG A 136 -1.61 7.42 14.98
CA ARG A 136 -1.84 7.53 13.54
C ARG A 136 -0.63 8.12 12.79
N ARG A 137 0.51 8.28 13.45
CA ARG A 137 1.76 8.83 12.91
C ARG A 137 2.81 7.76 12.77
N VAL A 138 3.26 7.47 11.54
CA VAL A 138 4.25 6.41 11.27
C VAL A 138 5.52 6.55 12.13
N PRO A 139 6.14 7.73 12.31
CA PRO A 139 7.32 7.86 13.15
C PRO A 139 7.10 7.46 14.61
N ASN A 140 5.90 7.69 15.15
CA ASN A 140 5.58 7.30 16.52
C ASN A 140 5.37 5.78 16.64
N LEU A 141 4.73 5.15 15.64
CA LEU A 141 4.63 3.69 15.59
C LEU A 141 6.02 3.05 15.54
N MET A 142 6.87 3.52 14.64
CA MET A 142 8.24 3.04 14.50
C MET A 142 8.98 3.11 15.84
N ARG A 143 8.94 4.28 16.49
CA ARG A 143 9.58 4.48 17.78
C ARG A 143 9.01 3.56 18.86
N TRP A 144 7.70 3.38 18.90
CA TRP A 144 7.08 2.48 19.87
C TRP A 144 7.50 1.03 19.63
N PHE A 145 7.49 0.54 18.38
CA PHE A 145 7.93 -0.81 18.04
C PHE A 145 9.39 -1.06 18.42
N GLU A 146 10.29 -0.08 18.18
CA GLU A 146 11.69 -0.12 18.63
C GLU A 146 11.78 -0.27 20.15
N ARG A 147 11.01 0.52 20.89
CA ARG A 147 10.99 0.49 22.36
C ARG A 147 10.39 -0.79 22.93
N GLN A 148 9.57 -1.51 22.14
CA GLN A 148 9.10 -2.85 22.51
C GLN A 148 10.11 -3.96 22.14
N GLY A 149 11.22 -3.62 21.50
CA GLY A 149 12.22 -4.62 21.05
C GLY A 149 11.76 -5.43 19.83
N TRP A 150 10.79 -4.94 19.05
CA TRP A 150 10.29 -5.64 17.87
C TRP A 150 11.15 -5.47 16.62
N GLN A 151 12.12 -4.57 16.67
CA GLN A 151 12.95 -4.24 15.52
C GLN A 151 13.71 -5.46 15.01
N GLN A 152 13.72 -5.63 13.71
CA GLN A 152 14.49 -6.62 12.97
C GLN A 152 15.62 -5.95 12.19
N PRO A 153 16.68 -6.69 11.84
CA PRO A 153 17.73 -6.17 10.98
C PRO A 153 17.18 -5.69 9.64
N ALA A 154 17.78 -4.65 9.08
CA ALA A 154 17.47 -4.22 7.72
C ALA A 154 17.85 -5.33 6.73
N SER A 155 16.95 -5.65 5.81
CA SER A 155 17.16 -6.67 4.78
C SER A 155 16.56 -6.25 3.44
N ARG A 156 17.07 -6.86 2.38
CA ARG A 156 16.50 -6.81 1.02
C ARG A 156 16.18 -8.21 0.48
N GLN A 157 16.18 -9.22 1.34
CA GLN A 157 15.87 -10.60 1.00
C GLN A 157 14.44 -10.91 1.42
N ALA A 158 13.61 -11.39 0.49
CA ALA A 158 12.20 -11.70 0.74
C ALA A 158 12.01 -12.77 1.83
N ALA A 159 12.99 -13.65 2.03
CA ALA A 159 12.97 -14.70 3.04
C ALA A 159 13.03 -14.18 4.49
N ASP A 160 13.57 -12.98 4.70
CA ASP A 160 13.71 -12.40 6.04
C ASP A 160 12.39 -11.82 6.56
N PHE A 161 11.40 -11.63 5.69
CA PHE A 161 10.10 -11.08 6.01
C PHE A 161 9.07 -12.20 6.25
N ALA A 162 8.69 -12.38 7.49
CA ALA A 162 7.67 -13.34 7.89
C ALA A 162 6.25 -12.73 7.80
N ALA A 163 5.25 -13.57 7.58
CA ALA A 163 3.86 -13.13 7.60
C ALA A 163 3.50 -12.57 8.99
N GLY A 164 2.93 -11.37 9.03
CA GLY A 164 2.64 -10.62 10.25
C GLY A 164 3.72 -9.62 10.66
N ASP A 165 4.88 -9.62 10.02
CA ASP A 165 5.85 -8.54 10.22
C ASP A 165 5.24 -7.19 9.79
N ILE A 166 5.69 -6.12 10.43
CA ILE A 166 5.32 -4.75 10.08
C ILE A 166 6.52 -4.08 9.43
N VAL A 167 6.31 -3.46 8.28
CA VAL A 167 7.38 -2.77 7.54
C VAL A 167 7.00 -1.31 7.36
N SER A 168 8.00 -0.44 7.45
CA SER A 168 7.85 1.00 7.20
C SER A 168 8.74 1.43 6.05
N TRP A 169 8.22 2.35 5.23
CA TRP A 169 8.90 2.88 4.05
C TRP A 169 8.94 4.40 4.04
N LYS A 170 9.94 4.92 3.33
CA LYS A 170 9.90 6.26 2.73
C LYS A 170 9.50 6.09 1.27
N LEU A 171 8.33 6.64 0.91
CA LEU A 171 7.80 6.51 -0.45
C LEU A 171 8.67 7.29 -1.44
N ASN A 172 9.08 6.64 -2.52
CA ASN A 172 9.83 7.26 -3.60
C ASN A 172 8.98 8.37 -4.25
N GLY A 173 9.62 9.46 -4.63
CA GLY A 173 8.97 10.63 -5.24
C GLY A 173 8.36 11.60 -4.22
N SER A 174 7.50 11.17 -3.31
CA SER A 174 6.87 12.06 -2.32
C SER A 174 7.68 12.23 -1.03
N GLY A 175 8.49 11.22 -0.66
CA GLY A 175 9.20 11.19 0.60
C GLY A 175 8.32 10.96 1.84
N LEU A 176 7.01 10.76 1.66
CA LEU A 176 6.08 10.47 2.74
C LEU A 176 6.40 9.12 3.40
N LEU A 177 6.13 9.04 4.68
CA LEU A 177 6.32 7.79 5.43
C LEU A 177 5.06 6.92 5.32
N HIS A 178 5.29 5.63 5.21
CA HIS A 178 4.25 4.63 5.02
C HIS A 178 4.52 3.40 5.88
N VAL A 179 3.47 2.62 6.19
CA VAL A 179 3.56 1.38 6.97
C VAL A 179 2.54 0.36 6.46
N GLY A 180 2.89 -0.94 6.56
CA GLY A 180 2.02 -2.05 6.19
C GLY A 180 2.40 -3.34 6.90
N ILE A 181 1.59 -4.38 6.74
CA ILE A 181 1.77 -5.72 7.31
C ILE A 181 2.15 -6.68 6.19
N VAL A 182 3.17 -7.48 6.42
CA VAL A 182 3.61 -8.55 5.52
C VAL A 182 2.55 -9.64 5.48
N SER A 183 2.07 -9.95 4.29
CA SER A 183 1.08 -10.99 4.04
C SER A 183 1.70 -12.39 4.07
N ASP A 184 0.86 -13.41 4.29
CA ASP A 184 1.15 -14.81 4.05
C ASP A 184 1.04 -15.21 2.57
N ARG A 185 0.49 -14.32 1.72
CA ARG A 185 0.46 -14.50 0.27
C ARG A 185 1.73 -13.96 -0.36
N ARG A 186 2.24 -14.69 -1.34
CA ARG A 186 3.48 -14.36 -2.02
C ARG A 186 3.28 -14.39 -3.53
N ARG A 187 4.11 -13.64 -4.22
CA ARG A 187 4.29 -13.73 -5.66
C ARG A 187 4.95 -15.07 -6.03
N SER A 188 5.01 -15.37 -7.33
CA SER A 188 5.68 -16.55 -7.87
C SER A 188 7.19 -16.59 -7.58
N ASP A 189 7.82 -15.41 -7.40
CA ASP A 189 9.23 -15.25 -7.03
C ASP A 189 9.50 -15.38 -5.53
N GLY A 190 8.46 -15.64 -4.73
CA GLY A 190 8.54 -15.77 -3.27
C GLY A 190 8.44 -14.44 -2.51
N THR A 191 8.35 -13.28 -3.17
CA THR A 191 8.18 -11.98 -2.52
C THR A 191 6.80 -11.89 -1.86
N PRO A 192 6.70 -11.62 -0.55
CA PRO A 192 5.40 -11.46 0.10
C PRO A 192 4.68 -10.20 -0.35
N LEU A 193 3.34 -10.27 -0.43
CA LEU A 193 2.49 -9.12 -0.60
C LEU A 193 2.42 -8.32 0.71
N ILE A 194 1.93 -7.09 0.63
CA ILE A 194 1.75 -6.18 1.77
C ILE A 194 0.29 -5.77 1.89
N LEU A 195 -0.22 -5.84 3.11
CA LEU A 195 -1.52 -5.30 3.50
C LEU A 195 -1.33 -3.87 4.02
N HIS A 196 -1.90 -2.90 3.34
CA HIS A 196 -1.71 -1.48 3.64
C HIS A 196 -2.87 -0.62 3.10
N ASN A 197 -2.87 0.68 3.42
CA ASN A 197 -3.74 1.67 2.80
C ASN A 197 -2.89 2.81 2.22
N ILE A 198 -2.90 2.94 0.89
CA ILE A 198 -2.29 4.06 0.18
C ILE A 198 -3.30 4.63 -0.83
N ALA A 199 -3.77 5.83 -0.59
CA ALA A 199 -4.69 6.61 -1.44
C ALA A 199 -6.12 6.04 -1.64
N ARG A 200 -6.37 4.71 -1.65
CA ARG A 200 -7.63 4.11 -2.14
C ARG A 200 -8.26 3.04 -1.23
N GLY A 201 -7.99 3.10 0.06
CA GLY A 201 -8.46 2.10 1.01
C GLY A 201 -7.48 0.94 1.19
N THR A 202 -7.86 -0.03 2.02
CA THR A 202 -6.98 -1.16 2.35
C THR A 202 -6.84 -2.10 1.16
N GLN A 203 -5.61 -2.41 0.79
CA GLN A 203 -5.23 -3.29 -0.32
C GLN A 203 -4.21 -4.33 0.14
N GLU A 204 -4.07 -5.41 -0.64
CA GLU A 204 -3.01 -6.41 -0.52
C GLU A 204 -2.24 -6.42 -1.84
N GLU A 205 -1.04 -5.85 -1.85
CA GLU A 205 -0.31 -5.52 -3.08
C GLU A 205 1.17 -5.87 -3.01
N ASP A 206 1.82 -5.91 -4.18
CA ASP A 206 3.27 -6.05 -4.34
C ASP A 206 3.94 -4.71 -4.04
N LEU A 207 4.28 -4.48 -2.77
CA LEU A 207 4.85 -3.23 -2.30
C LEU A 207 6.21 -3.39 -1.61
N LEU A 208 6.57 -4.59 -1.14
CA LEU A 208 7.68 -4.78 -0.20
C LEU A 208 8.97 -4.06 -0.61
N PHE A 209 9.37 -4.19 -1.87
CA PHE A 209 10.60 -3.58 -2.39
C PHE A 209 10.36 -2.42 -3.35
N ALA A 210 9.12 -1.95 -3.49
CA ALA A 210 8.78 -0.84 -4.38
C ALA A 210 9.32 0.51 -3.88
N HIS A 211 9.57 0.63 -2.57
CA HIS A 211 10.03 1.86 -1.94
C HIS A 211 11.21 1.59 -0.99
N THR A 212 11.81 2.66 -0.46
CA THR A 212 12.92 2.53 0.48
C THR A 212 12.41 2.06 1.85
N ILE A 213 12.75 0.83 2.25
CA ILE A 213 12.46 0.31 3.59
C ILE A 213 13.29 1.09 4.62
N ILE A 214 12.63 1.59 5.66
CA ILE A 214 13.24 2.34 6.77
C ILE A 214 13.00 1.70 8.14
N GLY A 215 12.19 0.65 8.21
CA GLY A 215 11.94 -0.10 9.44
C GLY A 215 11.33 -1.47 9.13
N HIS A 216 11.71 -2.46 9.94
CA HIS A 216 11.19 -3.82 9.91
C HIS A 216 10.97 -4.26 11.36
N TYR A 217 9.78 -4.72 11.69
CA TYR A 217 9.37 -5.05 13.06
C TYR A 217 8.60 -6.36 13.09
N ARG A 218 8.87 -7.18 14.10
CA ARG A 218 8.19 -8.45 14.32
C ARG A 218 7.48 -8.42 15.67
N PRO A 219 6.14 -8.27 15.68
CA PRO A 219 5.36 -8.44 16.89
C PRO A 219 5.54 -9.83 17.48
N PRO A 220 5.47 -10.00 18.80
CA PRO A 220 5.42 -11.33 19.41
C PRO A 220 4.16 -12.08 18.94
N ALA A 221 4.28 -13.43 18.87
CA ALA A 221 3.18 -14.31 18.48
C ALA A 221 2.07 -14.33 19.54
#